data_c113290e2ef03616454f943e26aab946
#
_entry.id   c113290e2ef03616454f943e26aab946
#
_cell.length_a   1.000
_cell.length_b   1.000
_cell.length_c   1.000
_cell.angle_alpha   90.00
_cell.angle_beta   90.00
_cell.angle_gamma   90.00
#
_symmetry.space_group_name_H-M   'P 1'
#
loop_
_entity.id
_entity.type
_entity.pdbx_description
1 polymer ?
#
loop_
_entity_poly.entity_id
_entity_poly.type
_entity_poly.pdbx_seq_one_letter_code
_entity_poly.pdbx_strand_id
1 'polypeptide(L)'
;MGIYKEVHMNKYAQIAINVVKRINLDNSINPKEAWEIEANNMFGEGKASAKKGCPKNAFLGLCEEGLIKGIPKGEYITRSDNLNKEYVLEAYKYLKNNNSNITPLELWRKIGMDKKSHNSQMNILCELFKLGLINI
;
A
#
# COMPACT_ATOMS: atom_id res chain seq x y z
N MET A 1 -8.71 4.70 -28.60
CA MET A 1 -8.58 4.67 -27.98
C MET A 1 -8.12 4.26 -27.48
N GLY A 2 -7.88 4.22 -27.20
CA GLY A 2 -7.56 3.79 -26.65
C GLY A 2 -6.80 3.46 -26.27
N ILE A 3 -6.65 3.20 -26.41
CA ILE A 3 -6.13 2.77 -25.85
C ILE A 3 -5.26 3.00 -25.23
N TYR A 4 -5.14 2.87 -24.72
CA TYR A 4 -4.51 3.08 -23.93
C TYR A 4 -3.74 2.34 -23.57
N LYS A 5 -3.02 2.40 -23.74
CA LYS A 5 -2.31 1.78 -23.20
C LYS A 5 -2.28 1.59 -22.02
N GLU A 6 -2.36 0.74 -21.77
CA GLU A 6 -2.56 0.80 -20.53
C GLU A 6 -1.35 0.91 -19.77
N VAL A 7 -1.42 1.67 -18.71
CA VAL A 7 -0.36 1.76 -17.79
C VAL A 7 -0.40 0.51 -16.96
N HIS A 8 0.68 -0.21 -16.88
CA HIS A 8 0.74 -1.39 -16.05
C HIS A 8 0.92 -0.99 -14.61
N MET A 9 -0.18 -0.89 -13.88
CA MET A 9 -0.09 -0.61 -12.46
C MET A 9 0.33 -1.87 -11.71
N ASN A 10 1.19 -1.70 -10.70
CA ASN A 10 1.57 -2.78 -9.80
C ASN A 10 0.31 -3.38 -9.18
N LYS A 11 0.21 -4.70 -9.16
CA LYS A 11 -1.01 -5.36 -8.69
C LYS A 11 -1.29 -5.11 -7.22
N TYR A 12 -0.26 -5.04 -6.40
CA TYR A 12 -0.46 -4.75 -4.97
C TYR A 12 -0.90 -3.30 -4.75
N ALA A 13 -0.40 -2.37 -5.56
CA ALA A 13 -0.88 -1.00 -5.52
C ALA A 13 -2.36 -0.95 -5.91
N GLN A 14 -2.75 -1.72 -6.91
CA GLN A 14 -4.15 -1.77 -7.31
C GLN A 14 -5.02 -2.35 -6.21
N ILE A 15 -4.53 -3.40 -5.52
CA ILE A 15 -5.25 -3.96 -4.39
C ILE A 15 -5.47 -2.89 -3.32
N ALA A 16 -4.42 -2.13 -2.99
CA ALA A 16 -4.53 -1.08 -1.98
C ALA A 16 -5.58 -0.04 -2.37
N ILE A 17 -5.58 0.38 -3.62
CA ILE A 17 -6.57 1.33 -4.12
C ILE A 17 -7.98 0.76 -4.00
N ASN A 18 -8.15 -0.50 -4.37
CA ASN A 18 -9.45 -1.16 -4.29
C ASN A 18 -9.93 -1.27 -2.85
N VAL A 19 -9.01 -1.51 -1.91
CA VAL A 19 -9.35 -1.55 -0.49
C VAL A 19 -9.87 -0.20 -0.01
N VAL A 20 -9.17 0.88 -0.38
CA VAL A 20 -9.60 2.22 0.01
C VAL A 20 -11.01 2.50 -0.51
N LYS A 21 -11.25 2.17 -1.78
CA LYS A 21 -12.57 2.38 -2.38
C LYS A 21 -13.65 1.55 -1.67
N ARG A 22 -13.33 0.28 -1.36
CA ARG A 22 -14.28 -0.60 -0.70
C ARG A 22 -14.67 -0.08 0.68
N ILE A 23 -13.68 0.35 1.46
CA ILE A 23 -13.95 0.87 2.80
C ILE A 23 -14.72 2.18 2.75
N ASN A 24 -14.43 3.03 1.76
CA ASN A 24 -15.17 4.28 1.62
C ASN A 24 -16.61 4.07 1.20
N LEU A 25 -16.92 2.94 0.58
CA LEU A 25 -18.29 2.58 0.25
C LEU A 25 -19.00 1.87 1.40
N ASP A 26 -18.27 1.11 2.20
CA ASP A 26 -18.82 0.32 3.29
C ASP A 26 -17.81 0.28 4.43
N ASN A 27 -17.95 1.20 5.38
CA ASN A 27 -16.99 1.31 6.47
C ASN A 27 -17.20 0.28 7.58
N SER A 28 -18.07 -0.70 7.38
CA SER A 28 -18.24 -1.79 8.32
C SER A 28 -17.14 -2.86 8.19
N ILE A 29 -16.38 -2.83 7.10
CA ILE A 29 -15.32 -3.80 6.88
C ILE A 29 -13.98 -3.19 7.26
N ASN A 30 -13.12 -3.96 7.94
CA ASN A 30 -11.83 -3.43 8.34
C ASN A 30 -10.79 -3.63 7.23
N PRO A 31 -9.67 -2.88 7.28
CA PRO A 31 -8.68 -2.93 6.20
C PRO A 31 -8.06 -4.30 5.98
N LYS A 32 -7.87 -5.09 7.04
CA LYS A 32 -7.27 -6.42 6.89
C LYS A 32 -8.18 -7.34 6.09
N GLU A 33 -9.46 -7.37 6.44
CA GLU A 33 -10.42 -8.17 5.70
C GLU A 33 -10.56 -7.69 4.26
N ALA A 34 -10.63 -6.37 4.08
CA ALA A 34 -10.76 -5.80 2.75
C ALA A 34 -9.57 -6.17 1.87
N TRP A 35 -8.36 -6.12 2.44
CA TRP A 35 -7.17 -6.52 1.70
C TRP A 35 -7.25 -7.98 1.28
N GLU A 36 -7.65 -8.85 2.19
CA GLU A 36 -7.73 -10.29 1.89
C GLU A 36 -8.74 -10.56 0.77
N ILE A 37 -9.87 -9.89 0.80
CA ILE A 37 -10.86 -10.03 -0.25
C ILE A 37 -10.30 -9.56 -1.60
N GLU A 38 -9.71 -8.38 -1.62
CA GLU A 38 -9.21 -7.82 -2.88
C GLU A 38 -8.01 -8.60 -3.42
N ALA A 39 -7.15 -9.10 -2.54
CA ALA A 39 -6.01 -9.90 -2.96
C ALA A 39 -6.47 -11.23 -3.56
N ASN A 40 -7.46 -11.86 -2.94
CA ASN A 40 -8.02 -13.09 -3.48
C ASN A 40 -8.73 -12.86 -4.82
N ASN A 41 -9.40 -11.72 -4.96
CA ASN A 41 -10.02 -11.37 -6.23
C ASN A 41 -8.98 -11.15 -7.33
N MET A 42 -7.84 -10.56 -6.96
CA MET A 42 -6.79 -10.23 -7.92
C MET A 42 -6.02 -11.47 -8.39
N PHE A 43 -5.64 -12.33 -7.46
CA PHE A 43 -4.72 -13.45 -7.73
C PHE A 43 -5.37 -14.81 -7.70
N GLY A 44 -6.52 -14.94 -7.08
CA GLY A 44 -7.17 -16.24 -6.87
C GLY A 44 -7.01 -16.69 -5.43
N GLU A 45 -8.09 -17.21 -4.89
CA GLU A 45 -8.11 -17.63 -3.48
C GLU A 45 -7.07 -18.70 -3.22
N GLY A 46 -6.32 -18.58 -2.14
CA GLY A 46 -5.31 -19.54 -1.73
C GLY A 46 -3.98 -19.42 -2.44
N LYS A 47 -3.85 -18.50 -3.39
CA LYS A 47 -2.59 -18.33 -4.12
C LYS A 47 -1.55 -17.64 -3.23
N ALA A 48 -0.27 -18.02 -3.43
CA ALA A 48 0.82 -17.43 -2.66
C ALA A 48 0.88 -15.91 -2.81
N SER A 49 0.65 -15.42 -4.02
CA SER A 49 0.65 -13.97 -4.27
C SER A 49 -0.42 -13.25 -3.47
N ALA A 50 -1.59 -13.87 -3.29
CA ALA A 50 -2.67 -13.28 -2.52
C ALA A 50 -2.34 -13.22 -1.03
N LYS A 51 -1.45 -14.09 -0.56
CA LYS A 51 -1.09 -14.20 0.86
C LYS A 51 0.18 -13.45 1.22
N LYS A 52 0.82 -12.78 0.26
CA LYS A 52 2.10 -12.15 0.49
C LYS A 52 1.99 -11.05 1.55
N GLY A 53 2.81 -11.17 2.61
CA GLY A 53 2.70 -10.30 3.77
C GLY A 53 3.37 -8.94 3.64
N CYS A 54 4.46 -8.84 2.87
CA CYS A 54 5.20 -7.58 2.78
C CYS A 54 4.35 -6.41 2.27
N PRO A 55 3.67 -6.54 1.12
CA PRO A 55 2.83 -5.44 0.67
C PRO A 55 1.61 -5.23 1.56
N LYS A 56 1.02 -6.32 2.06
CA LYS A 56 -0.13 -6.23 2.94
C LYS A 56 0.19 -5.43 4.20
N ASN A 57 1.30 -5.78 4.87
CA ASN A 57 1.66 -5.13 6.12
C ASN A 57 2.14 -3.69 5.92
N ALA A 58 2.73 -3.39 4.76
CA ALA A 58 3.05 -2.00 4.44
C ALA A 58 1.77 -1.16 4.36
N PHE A 59 0.77 -1.65 3.64
CA PHE A 59 -0.50 -0.94 3.53
C PHE A 59 -1.20 -0.83 4.88
N LEU A 60 -1.29 -1.95 5.61
CA LEU A 60 -1.94 -1.94 6.92
C LEU A 60 -1.21 -1.03 7.91
N GLY A 61 0.12 -0.91 7.77
CA GLY A 61 0.89 0.02 8.60
C GLY A 61 0.49 1.46 8.37
N LEU A 62 0.26 1.84 7.12
CA LEU A 62 -0.25 3.18 6.81
C LEU A 62 -1.65 3.38 7.41
N CYS A 63 -2.49 2.36 7.32
CA CYS A 63 -3.83 2.42 7.89
C CYS A 63 -3.80 2.60 9.40
N GLU A 64 -2.90 1.88 10.07
CA GLU A 64 -2.80 1.95 11.53
C GLU A 64 -2.49 3.34 12.03
N GLU A 65 -1.71 4.10 11.27
CA GLU A 65 -1.32 5.45 11.67
C GLU A 65 -2.30 6.52 11.21
N GLY A 66 -3.41 6.11 10.60
CA GLY A 66 -4.41 7.07 10.14
C GLY A 66 -4.00 7.85 8.92
N LEU A 67 -3.09 7.30 8.11
CA LEU A 67 -2.53 8.03 6.98
C LEU A 67 -3.31 7.82 5.68
N ILE A 68 -4.30 6.97 5.68
CA ILE A 68 -5.10 6.68 4.48
C ILE A 68 -6.46 7.34 4.62
N LYS A 69 -6.85 8.11 3.63
CA LYS A 69 -8.14 8.81 3.66
C LYS A 69 -9.29 7.83 3.74
N GLY A 70 -10.19 8.07 4.69
CA GLY A 70 -11.38 7.25 4.87
C GLY A 70 -11.16 6.02 5.74
N ILE A 71 -9.94 5.76 6.20
CA ILE A 71 -9.65 4.62 7.05
C ILE A 71 -9.18 5.11 8.40
N PRO A 72 -9.91 4.80 9.48
CA PRO A 72 -9.54 5.31 10.79
C PRO A 72 -8.27 4.65 11.33
N LYS A 73 -7.58 5.39 12.17
CA LYS A 73 -6.43 4.88 12.91
C LYS A 73 -6.86 3.66 13.74
N GLY A 74 -6.00 2.67 13.86
CA GLY A 74 -6.33 1.48 14.63
C GLY A 74 -5.21 0.46 14.62
N GLU A 75 -5.54 -0.78 14.94
CA GLU A 75 -4.60 -1.89 14.92
C GLU A 75 -5.10 -2.93 13.92
N TYR A 76 -4.40 -3.08 12.83
CA TYR A 76 -4.85 -3.93 11.72
C TYR A 76 -3.87 -5.04 11.38
N ILE A 77 -2.60 -4.90 11.77
CA ILE A 77 -1.59 -5.93 11.56
C ILE A 77 -1.73 -6.96 12.67
N THR A 78 -1.92 -8.23 12.30
CA THR A 78 -2.19 -9.27 13.29
C THR A 78 -0.95 -9.81 13.99
N ARG A 79 0.23 -9.48 13.48
CA ARG A 79 1.49 -9.97 14.03
C ARG A 79 2.34 -8.79 14.44
N SER A 80 3.32 -9.05 15.28
CA SER A 80 4.23 -8.00 15.73
C SER A 80 5.37 -7.72 14.74
N ASP A 81 5.25 -8.18 13.51
CA ASP A 81 6.20 -7.88 12.46
C ASP A 81 5.93 -6.48 11.96
N ASN A 82 6.74 -5.53 12.41
CA ASN A 82 6.54 -4.13 12.05
C ASN A 82 7.55 -3.61 11.03
N LEU A 83 8.39 -4.47 10.47
CA LEU A 83 9.42 -4.00 9.53
C LEU A 83 8.83 -3.34 8.31
N ASN A 84 7.81 -3.96 7.72
CA ASN A 84 7.19 -3.37 6.53
C ASN A 84 6.50 -2.06 6.85
N LYS A 85 5.90 -1.97 8.02
CA LYS A 85 5.32 -0.72 8.49
C LYS A 85 6.40 0.34 8.67
N GLU A 86 7.54 -0.01 9.27
CA GLU A 86 8.62 0.94 9.45
C GLU A 86 9.14 1.45 8.11
N TYR A 87 9.31 0.56 7.13
CA TYR A 87 9.79 0.98 5.81
C TYR A 87 8.83 1.99 5.19
N VAL A 88 7.54 1.70 5.23
CA VAL A 88 6.57 2.56 4.56
C VAL A 88 6.40 3.89 5.29
N LEU A 89 6.58 3.90 6.62
CA LEU A 89 6.50 5.15 7.37
C LEU A 89 7.72 6.04 7.11
N GLU A 90 8.91 5.45 6.98
CA GLU A 90 10.09 6.23 6.62
C GLU A 90 9.93 6.83 5.22
N ALA A 91 9.42 6.04 4.29
CA ALA A 91 9.17 6.53 2.94
C ALA A 91 8.10 7.62 2.92
N TYR A 92 7.07 7.48 3.74
CA TYR A 92 6.03 8.49 3.86
C TYR A 92 6.63 9.82 4.34
N LYS A 93 7.50 9.77 5.33
CA LYS A 93 8.16 10.98 5.83
C LYS A 93 8.98 11.65 4.73
N TYR A 94 9.69 10.85 3.94
CA TYR A 94 10.46 11.40 2.85
C TYR A 94 9.57 12.11 1.82
N LEU A 95 8.49 11.46 1.41
CA LEU A 95 7.57 12.04 0.43
C LEU A 95 6.91 13.31 0.97
N LYS A 96 6.51 13.28 2.23
CA LYS A 96 5.87 14.43 2.85
C LYS A 96 6.78 15.65 2.87
N ASN A 97 8.07 15.44 3.16
CA ASN A 97 9.02 16.54 3.30
C ASN A 97 9.61 16.99 1.97
N ASN A 98 9.68 16.12 0.98
CA ASN A 98 10.34 16.45 -0.29
C ASN A 98 9.37 16.67 -1.43
N ASN A 99 8.15 16.11 -1.32
CA ASN A 99 7.08 16.30 -2.30
C ASN A 99 7.59 16.18 -3.74
N SER A 100 8.45 15.19 -3.99
CA SER A 100 9.05 15.02 -5.29
C SER A 100 8.41 13.88 -6.05
N ASN A 101 8.49 13.95 -7.38
CA ASN A 101 7.96 12.92 -8.25
C ASN A 101 9.01 11.83 -8.38
N ILE A 102 8.96 10.87 -7.47
CA ILE A 102 10.00 9.87 -7.32
C ILE A 102 9.44 8.48 -7.66
N THR A 103 10.28 7.63 -8.26
CA THR A 103 9.86 6.26 -8.56
C THR A 103 9.92 5.40 -7.29
N PRO A 104 9.16 4.30 -7.26
CA PRO A 104 9.21 3.40 -6.09
C PRO A 104 10.62 2.90 -5.79
N LEU A 105 11.41 2.55 -6.80
CA LEU A 105 12.77 2.07 -6.58
C LEU A 105 13.67 3.15 -6.02
N GLU A 106 13.55 4.38 -6.54
CA GLU A 106 14.30 5.50 -6.00
C GLU A 106 13.96 5.77 -4.56
N LEU A 107 12.66 5.70 -4.22
CA LEU A 107 12.20 5.89 -2.87
C LEU A 107 12.77 4.82 -1.93
N TRP A 108 12.79 3.56 -2.40
CA TRP A 108 13.34 2.45 -1.64
C TRP A 108 14.82 2.70 -1.32
N ARG A 109 15.57 3.23 -2.28
CA ARG A 109 16.96 3.60 -2.06
C ARG A 109 17.11 4.77 -1.09
N LYS A 110 16.21 5.74 -1.18
CA LYS A 110 16.27 6.92 -0.31
C LYS A 110 16.09 6.58 1.16
N ILE A 111 15.35 5.53 1.46
CA ILE A 111 15.20 5.10 2.85
C ILE A 111 16.27 4.10 3.26
N GLY A 112 17.29 3.91 2.42
CA GLY A 112 18.46 3.09 2.78
C GLY A 112 18.30 1.60 2.54
N MET A 113 17.33 1.22 1.73
CA MET A 113 17.00 -0.19 1.54
C MET A 113 17.50 -0.76 0.23
N ASP A 114 18.50 -0.12 -0.38
CA ASP A 114 18.96 -0.51 -1.71
C ASP A 114 19.59 -1.90 -1.76
N LYS A 115 19.96 -2.46 -0.61
CA LYS A 115 20.53 -3.82 -0.56
C LYS A 115 19.50 -4.90 -0.26
N LYS A 116 18.25 -4.55 -0.05
CA LYS A 116 17.19 -5.51 0.19
C LYS A 116 16.24 -5.57 -0.98
N SER A 117 15.62 -6.72 -1.17
CA SER A 117 14.63 -6.88 -2.22
C SER A 117 13.39 -6.05 -1.92
N HIS A 118 12.92 -5.35 -2.95
CA HIS A 118 11.71 -4.55 -2.85
C HIS A 118 10.50 -5.45 -3.13
N ASN A 119 9.49 -5.40 -2.28
CA ASN A 119 8.30 -6.25 -2.39
C ASN A 119 7.03 -5.41 -2.51
N SER A 120 7.06 -4.43 -3.39
CA SER A 120 5.92 -3.58 -3.75
C SER A 120 5.48 -2.58 -2.66
N GLN A 121 6.20 -2.48 -1.55
CA GLN A 121 5.83 -1.54 -0.48
C GLN A 121 5.79 -0.10 -1.01
N MET A 122 6.82 0.28 -1.77
CA MET A 122 6.90 1.65 -2.28
C MET A 122 5.92 1.89 -3.42
N ASN A 123 5.60 0.85 -4.18
CA ASN A 123 4.58 0.97 -5.23
C ASN A 123 3.23 1.37 -4.63
N ILE A 124 2.88 0.76 -3.50
CA ILE A 124 1.64 1.07 -2.81
C ILE A 124 1.63 2.53 -2.38
N LEU A 125 2.69 2.95 -1.68
CA LEU A 125 2.76 4.31 -1.15
C LEU A 125 2.74 5.34 -2.26
N CYS A 126 3.55 5.12 -3.30
CA CYS A 126 3.64 6.08 -4.41
C CYS A 126 2.31 6.26 -5.13
N GLU A 127 1.59 5.15 -5.40
CA GLU A 127 0.31 5.25 -6.08
C GLU A 127 -0.74 5.93 -5.22
N LEU A 128 -0.80 5.59 -3.94
CA LEU A 128 -1.75 6.23 -3.05
C LEU A 128 -1.45 7.73 -2.92
N PHE A 129 -0.17 8.09 -2.88
CA PHE A 129 0.24 9.48 -2.81
C PHE A 129 -0.18 10.25 -4.06
N LYS A 130 0.07 9.68 -5.25
CA LYS A 130 -0.31 10.30 -6.52
C LYS A 130 -1.80 10.53 -6.63
N LEU A 131 -2.60 9.61 -6.12
CA LEU A 131 -4.05 9.70 -6.21
C LEU A 131 -4.67 10.57 -5.12
N GLY A 132 -3.85 11.13 -4.24
CA GLY A 132 -4.35 11.99 -3.18
C GLY A 132 -5.08 11.24 -2.08
N LEU A 133 -4.76 9.96 -1.89
CA LEU A 133 -5.40 9.12 -0.89
C LEU A 133 -4.63 9.07 0.43
N ILE A 134 -3.52 9.77 0.51
CA ILE A 134 -2.71 9.86 1.73
C ILE A 134 -3.06 11.14 2.47
N ASN A 135 -3.25 11.03 3.78
CA ASN A 135 -3.42 12.22 4.64
C ASN A 135 -2.06 12.86 4.87
N ILE A 136 -1.97 14.14 4.59
CA ILE A 136 -0.71 14.87 4.76
C ILE A 136 -0.83 15.90 5.85
#